data_b435d98051dd6803a0c8545a03bbce73
#
_entry.id   b435d98051dd6803a0c8545a03bbce73
#
_cell.length_a   1.000
_cell.length_b   1.000
_cell.length_c   1.000
_cell.angle_alpha   90.00
_cell.angle_beta   90.00
_cell.angle_gamma   90.00
#
_symmetry.space_group_name_H-M   'P 1'
#
loop_
_entity.id
_entity.type
_entity.pdbx_description
1 polymer ?
#
loop_
_entity_poly.entity_id
_entity_poly.type
_entity_poly.pdbx_seq_one_letter_code
_entity_poly.pdbx_strand_id
1 'polypeptide(L)'
;DSLGNKGVIRDGDCQWMTAGSGIIHQEMPKASPRMLGAQLWLNLPAKDKMTLPAYGDIRSEDIPKVEKDGVTIRILSGEYEGQKGAFEGRYIKAVYLDVELSACREWSFETDPDSTLFIYMFYGKGIFDPEKSIENPKDVFDERQAILFGEGSVFWIKGAADTRFILLSAKPIKEPIAWGGPIVVNTREELKLAFEELRNNTFIKSHDIRL
;
A
#
# COMPACT_ATOMS: atom_id res chain seq x y z
N ASP A 1 13.22 -14.86 -4.90
CA ASP A 1 12.60 -14.54 -6.18
C ASP A 1 13.41 -15.06 -7.37
N SER A 2 12.88 -14.89 -8.58
CA SER A 2 13.51 -15.32 -9.84
C SER A 2 14.79 -14.58 -10.20
N LEU A 3 15.11 -13.48 -9.52
CA LEU A 3 16.37 -12.72 -9.66
C LEU A 3 17.45 -13.18 -8.66
N GLY A 4 17.16 -14.19 -7.85
CA GLY A 4 18.06 -14.70 -6.82
C GLY A 4 18.05 -13.94 -5.49
N ASN A 5 17.16 -12.96 -5.32
CA ASN A 5 17.03 -12.23 -4.07
C ASN A 5 16.36 -13.09 -3.00
N LYS A 6 16.86 -12.95 -1.76
CA LYS A 6 16.26 -13.53 -0.56
C LYS A 6 16.25 -12.47 0.52
N GLY A 7 15.14 -12.37 1.24
CA GLY A 7 14.97 -11.42 2.35
C GLY A 7 14.18 -12.05 3.49
N VAL A 8 14.21 -11.39 4.63
CA VAL A 8 13.39 -11.72 5.80
C VAL A 8 12.67 -10.45 6.21
N ILE A 9 11.35 -10.52 6.27
CA ILE A 9 10.48 -9.47 6.82
C ILE A 9 10.25 -9.80 8.29
N ARG A 10 10.54 -8.86 9.18
CA ARG A 10 10.28 -8.93 10.62
C ARG A 10 9.14 -8.01 10.98
N ASP A 11 8.77 -8.00 12.25
CA ASP A 11 7.71 -7.11 12.76
C ASP A 11 8.01 -5.65 12.42
N GLY A 12 7.05 -5.02 11.75
CA GLY A 12 7.15 -3.64 11.32
C GLY A 12 8.01 -3.38 10.08
N ASP A 13 8.71 -4.37 9.53
CA ASP A 13 9.40 -4.25 8.25
C ASP A 13 8.40 -4.17 7.09
N CYS A 14 8.86 -3.62 5.98
CA CYS A 14 8.14 -3.60 4.72
C CYS A 14 9.06 -4.03 3.58
N GLN A 15 8.48 -4.53 2.50
CA GLN A 15 9.18 -4.77 1.24
C GLN A 15 8.50 -3.98 0.13
N TRP A 16 9.29 -3.36 -0.72
CA TRP A 16 8.80 -2.70 -1.91
C TRP A 16 9.35 -3.41 -3.14
N MET A 17 8.46 -3.85 -4.01
CA MET A 17 8.84 -4.55 -5.24
C MET A 17 8.19 -3.87 -6.44
N THR A 18 8.99 -3.59 -7.44
CA THR A 18 8.51 -3.26 -8.79
C THR A 18 8.60 -4.53 -9.62
N ALA A 19 7.47 -5.14 -9.94
CA ALA A 19 7.44 -6.36 -10.75
C ALA A 19 7.85 -6.10 -12.19
N GLY A 20 7.49 -4.93 -12.75
CA GLY A 20 7.90 -4.49 -14.08
C GLY A 20 7.60 -5.52 -15.16
N SER A 21 8.60 -5.85 -15.97
CA SER A 21 8.50 -6.83 -17.06
C SER A 21 8.27 -8.27 -16.61
N GLY A 22 8.30 -8.53 -15.31
CA GLY A 22 7.99 -9.82 -14.72
C GLY A 22 8.99 -10.27 -13.66
N ILE A 23 8.47 -10.75 -12.55
CA ILE A 23 9.22 -11.39 -11.48
C ILE A 23 8.39 -12.56 -10.93
N ILE A 24 9.03 -13.66 -10.60
CA ILE A 24 8.41 -14.78 -9.90
C ILE A 24 9.01 -14.81 -8.49
N HIS A 25 8.16 -14.72 -7.47
CA HIS A 25 8.60 -14.74 -6.09
C HIS A 25 7.76 -15.71 -5.25
N GLN A 26 8.28 -16.05 -4.10
CA GLN A 26 7.62 -16.89 -3.12
C GLN A 26 7.73 -16.26 -1.74
N GLU A 27 6.64 -16.25 -1.01
CA GLU A 27 6.59 -15.85 0.39
C GLU A 27 6.37 -17.10 1.25
N MET A 28 7.21 -17.24 2.28
CA MET A 28 7.17 -18.39 3.20
C MET A 28 7.02 -17.89 4.64
N PRO A 29 5.79 -17.62 5.09
CA PRO A 29 5.55 -17.20 6.47
C PRO A 29 6.00 -18.27 7.45
N LYS A 30 6.68 -17.85 8.51
CA LYS A 30 7.04 -18.73 9.62
C LYS A 30 5.93 -18.71 10.66
N ALA A 31 5.84 -19.79 11.44
CA ALA A 31 4.89 -19.87 12.55
C ALA A 31 5.10 -18.69 13.53
N SER A 32 4.02 -18.00 13.84
CA SER A 32 3.97 -16.87 14.78
C SER A 32 2.66 -16.92 15.56
N PRO A 33 2.65 -16.51 16.84
CA PRO A 33 1.43 -16.43 17.64
C PRO A 33 0.36 -15.52 17.03
N ARG A 34 0.81 -14.46 16.31
CA ARG A 34 -0.03 -13.54 15.55
C ARG A 34 0.72 -13.07 14.33
N MET A 35 0.13 -13.24 13.17
CA MET A 35 0.63 -12.65 11.94
C MET A 35 -0.39 -11.63 11.42
N LEU A 36 0.05 -10.40 11.26
CA LEU A 36 -0.71 -9.31 10.67
C LEU A 36 0.17 -8.67 9.59
N GLY A 37 -0.33 -8.63 8.38
CA GLY A 37 0.34 -7.99 7.26
C GLY A 37 -0.64 -7.61 6.18
N ALA A 38 -0.21 -6.75 5.26
CA ALA A 38 -0.96 -6.40 4.08
C ALA A 38 -0.02 -6.42 2.88
N GLN A 39 -0.53 -6.85 1.73
CA GLN A 39 0.13 -6.72 0.44
C GLN A 39 -0.70 -5.77 -0.43
N LEU A 40 -0.10 -4.65 -0.77
CA LEU A 40 -0.71 -3.67 -1.66
C LEU A 40 -0.19 -3.89 -3.08
N TRP A 41 -1.11 -3.86 -4.04
CA TRP A 41 -0.76 -3.80 -5.46
C TRP A 41 -0.98 -2.39 -5.98
N LEU A 42 0.13 -1.75 -6.34
CA LEU A 42 0.15 -0.44 -6.94
C LEU A 42 0.42 -0.58 -8.44
N ASN A 43 -0.55 -0.20 -9.27
CA ASN A 43 -0.44 -0.35 -10.71
C ASN A 43 0.58 0.62 -11.31
N LEU A 44 1.27 0.22 -12.38
CA LEU A 44 2.19 1.07 -13.14
C LEU A 44 1.51 1.64 -14.39
N PRO A 45 1.88 2.87 -14.82
CA PRO A 45 1.48 3.39 -16.13
C PRO A 45 1.94 2.48 -17.27
N ALA A 46 1.19 2.46 -18.37
CA ALA A 46 1.50 1.63 -19.54
C ALA A 46 2.95 1.80 -20.02
N LYS A 47 3.43 3.05 -20.07
CA LYS A 47 4.80 3.38 -20.48
C LYS A 47 5.89 2.77 -19.60
N ASP A 48 5.58 2.46 -18.34
CA ASP A 48 6.52 1.96 -17.34
C ASP A 48 6.25 0.49 -16.98
N LYS A 49 5.21 -0.15 -17.56
CA LYS A 49 4.83 -1.53 -17.24
C LYS A 49 5.94 -2.54 -17.49
N MET A 50 6.68 -2.39 -18.59
CA MET A 50 7.76 -3.29 -18.97
C MET A 50 9.13 -2.82 -18.47
N THR A 51 9.14 -2.00 -17.41
CA THR A 51 10.39 -1.60 -16.75
C THR A 51 11.08 -2.81 -16.10
N LEU A 52 12.35 -2.64 -15.79
CA LEU A 52 13.11 -3.68 -15.10
C LEU A 52 12.55 -3.94 -13.70
N PRO A 53 12.46 -5.21 -13.27
CA PRO A 53 12.12 -5.54 -11.92
C PRO A 53 13.10 -4.93 -10.92
N ALA A 54 12.60 -4.48 -9.77
CA ALA A 54 13.41 -3.95 -8.69
C ALA A 54 12.83 -4.39 -7.35
N TYR A 55 13.69 -4.53 -6.35
CA TYR A 55 13.33 -5.02 -5.03
C TYR A 55 14.11 -4.25 -3.97
N GLY A 56 13.45 -3.89 -2.87
CA GLY A 56 14.06 -3.23 -1.72
C GLY A 56 13.41 -3.65 -0.41
N ASP A 57 14.24 -3.96 0.57
CA ASP A 57 13.81 -4.13 1.96
C ASP A 57 13.78 -2.76 2.65
N ILE A 58 12.74 -2.52 3.43
CA ILE A 58 12.57 -1.34 4.28
C ILE A 58 12.48 -1.85 5.71
N ARG A 59 13.51 -1.58 6.50
CA ARG A 59 13.54 -2.01 7.90
C ARG A 59 12.67 -1.12 8.75
N SER A 60 12.06 -1.69 9.78
CA SER A 60 11.21 -0.96 10.70
C SER A 60 11.89 0.26 11.33
N GLU A 61 13.19 0.15 11.59
CA GLU A 61 14.05 1.20 12.16
C GLU A 61 14.31 2.35 11.19
N ASP A 62 14.23 2.09 9.88
CA ASP A 62 14.43 3.10 8.82
C ASP A 62 13.14 3.84 8.45
N ILE A 63 11.98 3.39 8.97
CA ILE A 63 10.69 4.01 8.69
C ILE A 63 10.50 5.21 9.62
N PRO A 64 10.46 6.45 9.07
CA PRO A 64 10.21 7.64 9.87
C PRO A 64 8.88 7.57 10.60
N LYS A 65 8.88 8.07 11.84
CA LYS A 65 7.74 7.99 12.75
C LYS A 65 7.44 9.36 13.34
N VAL A 66 6.17 9.74 13.33
CA VAL A 66 5.64 10.92 14.00
C VAL A 66 4.70 10.47 15.12
N GLU A 67 4.91 10.96 16.32
CA GLU A 67 4.06 10.67 17.48
C GLU A 67 3.56 11.98 18.09
N LYS A 68 2.24 12.15 18.09
CA LYS A 68 1.62 13.37 18.61
C LYS A 68 0.18 13.10 19.03
N ASP A 69 -0.19 13.61 20.21
CA ASP A 69 -1.57 13.64 20.71
C ASP A 69 -2.32 12.29 20.69
N GLY A 70 -1.60 11.18 20.89
CA GLY A 70 -2.18 9.83 20.88
C GLY A 70 -2.35 9.26 19.45
N VAL A 71 -1.68 9.85 18.48
CA VAL A 71 -1.57 9.35 17.11
C VAL A 71 -0.12 8.98 16.84
N THR A 72 0.10 7.81 16.28
CA THR A 72 1.40 7.36 15.78
C THR A 72 1.31 7.12 14.28
N ILE A 73 2.19 7.75 13.51
CA ILE A 73 2.20 7.65 12.05
C ILE A 73 3.57 7.17 11.61
N ARG A 74 3.61 6.03 10.95
CA ARG A 74 4.80 5.50 10.27
C ARG A 74 4.70 5.84 8.79
N ILE A 75 5.70 6.51 8.26
CA ILE A 75 5.69 7.03 6.87
C ILE A 75 6.46 6.06 5.99
N LEU A 76 5.74 5.13 5.33
CA LEU A 76 6.37 4.15 4.44
C LEU A 76 6.77 4.79 3.12
N SER A 77 5.89 5.62 2.54
CA SER A 77 6.14 6.34 1.30
C SER A 77 5.41 7.68 1.30
N GLY A 78 5.89 8.63 0.51
CA GLY A 78 5.37 9.99 0.43
C GLY A 78 5.96 10.91 1.49
N GLU A 79 5.18 11.89 1.93
CA GLU A 79 5.59 12.90 2.92
C GLU A 79 4.46 13.18 3.92
N TYR A 80 4.81 13.37 5.18
CA TYR A 80 3.89 13.80 6.23
C TYR A 80 4.61 14.78 7.18
N GLU A 81 4.02 15.95 7.43
CA GLU A 81 4.58 17.04 8.27
C GLU A 81 6.05 17.38 7.95
N GLY A 82 6.40 17.40 6.65
CA GLY A 82 7.76 17.71 6.19
C GLY A 82 8.75 16.55 6.32
N GLN A 83 8.34 15.40 6.82
CA GLN A 83 9.16 14.20 6.86
C GLN A 83 8.87 13.30 5.65
N LYS A 84 9.91 12.92 4.93
CA LYS A 84 9.81 11.98 3.82
C LYS A 84 9.76 10.55 4.34
N GLY A 85 8.97 9.71 3.68
CA GLY A 85 8.89 8.29 3.96
C GLY A 85 10.17 7.54 3.64
N ALA A 86 10.25 6.31 4.15
CA ALA A 86 11.40 5.42 3.97
C ALA A 86 11.62 5.03 2.49
N PHE A 87 10.59 5.08 1.67
CA PHE A 87 10.64 4.77 0.25
C PHE A 87 10.03 5.88 -0.60
N GLU A 88 10.68 6.21 -1.70
CA GLU A 88 10.13 7.10 -2.71
C GLU A 88 9.79 6.29 -3.98
N GLY A 89 8.50 6.19 -4.30
CA GLY A 89 8.04 5.51 -5.51
C GLY A 89 8.65 6.13 -6.78
N ARG A 90 9.33 5.31 -7.57
CA ARG A 90 10.01 5.77 -8.80
C ARG A 90 9.03 6.18 -9.89
N TYR A 91 7.95 5.41 -10.05
CA TYR A 91 6.98 5.57 -11.13
C TYR A 91 5.67 6.20 -10.67
N ILE A 92 5.24 5.86 -9.46
CA ILE A 92 4.03 6.37 -8.83
C ILE A 92 4.42 7.02 -7.51
N LYS A 93 4.06 8.28 -7.36
CA LYS A 93 4.23 9.03 -6.11
C LYS A 93 3.01 8.78 -5.24
N ALA A 94 3.06 7.74 -4.43
CA ALA A 94 1.99 7.40 -3.51
C ALA A 94 2.36 7.81 -2.08
N VAL A 95 1.40 8.33 -1.34
CA VAL A 95 1.47 8.40 0.12
C VAL A 95 1.01 7.08 0.68
N TYR A 96 1.81 6.49 1.54
CA TYR A 96 1.50 5.26 2.25
C TYR A 96 1.88 5.41 3.72
N LEU A 97 0.88 5.54 4.56
CA LEU A 97 1.01 5.74 6.00
C LEU A 97 0.42 4.53 6.75
N ASP A 98 1.08 4.12 7.81
CA ASP A 98 0.57 3.17 8.80
C ASP A 98 0.27 3.96 10.07
N VAL A 99 -1.00 4.06 10.43
CA VAL A 99 -1.51 4.98 11.45
C VAL A 99 -2.10 4.20 12.60
N GLU A 100 -1.64 4.49 13.81
CA GLU A 100 -2.25 4.07 15.06
C GLU A 100 -2.87 5.27 15.75
N LEU A 101 -4.14 5.16 16.14
CA LEU A 101 -4.94 6.20 16.74
C LEU A 101 -5.54 5.67 18.05
N SER A 102 -5.25 6.34 19.17
CA SER A 102 -5.85 6.00 20.45
C SER A 102 -7.35 6.32 20.49
N ALA A 103 -8.09 5.62 21.32
CA ALA A 103 -9.52 5.85 21.51
C ALA A 103 -9.83 7.32 21.79
N CYS A 104 -10.94 7.81 21.25
CA CYS A 104 -11.43 9.19 21.39
C CYS A 104 -10.51 10.27 20.81
N ARG A 105 -9.41 9.90 20.14
CA ARG A 105 -8.55 10.86 19.44
C ARG A 105 -9.04 11.09 18.01
N GLU A 106 -8.69 12.26 17.51
CA GLU A 106 -9.00 12.70 16.14
C GLU A 106 -7.70 12.92 15.39
N TRP A 107 -7.75 12.66 14.11
CA TRP A 107 -6.64 12.91 13.19
C TRP A 107 -7.15 13.32 11.83
N SER A 108 -6.41 14.21 11.19
CA SER A 108 -6.69 14.63 9.82
C SER A 108 -5.44 14.59 8.96
N PHE A 109 -5.66 14.38 7.67
CA PHE A 109 -4.61 14.34 6.65
C PHE A 109 -5.06 15.14 5.43
N GLU A 110 -4.25 16.12 5.03
CA GLU A 110 -4.48 16.86 3.81
C GLU A 110 -4.04 16.04 2.60
N THR A 111 -4.88 15.94 1.58
CA THR A 111 -4.62 15.22 0.35
C THR A 111 -4.92 16.07 -0.87
N ASP A 112 -4.26 15.77 -1.98
CA ASP A 112 -4.62 16.38 -3.27
C ASP A 112 -6.02 15.92 -3.67
N PRO A 113 -6.98 16.83 -3.96
CA PRO A 113 -8.35 16.46 -4.31
C PRO A 113 -8.47 15.59 -5.57
N ASP A 114 -7.46 15.62 -6.45
CA ASP A 114 -7.39 14.76 -7.63
C ASP A 114 -6.84 13.34 -7.32
N SER A 115 -6.43 13.09 -6.09
CA SER A 115 -5.93 11.79 -5.66
C SER A 115 -7.06 10.87 -5.24
N THR A 116 -6.91 9.59 -5.54
CA THR A 116 -7.72 8.54 -4.92
C THR A 116 -7.14 8.24 -3.54
N LEU A 117 -7.98 8.34 -2.51
CA LEU A 117 -7.63 8.00 -1.14
C LEU A 117 -8.49 6.84 -0.66
N PHE A 118 -7.85 5.85 -0.06
CA PHE A 118 -8.54 4.80 0.68
C PHE A 118 -7.75 4.41 1.93
N ILE A 119 -8.44 3.78 2.86
CA ILE A 119 -7.84 3.17 4.04
C ILE A 119 -8.20 1.69 4.10
N TYR A 120 -7.39 0.91 4.82
CA TYR A 120 -7.78 -0.40 5.30
C TYR A 120 -7.59 -0.48 6.80
N MET A 121 -8.68 -0.74 7.52
CA MET A 121 -8.69 -0.86 8.97
C MET A 121 -8.26 -2.26 9.41
N PHE A 122 -7.14 -2.37 10.09
CA PHE A 122 -6.64 -3.64 10.62
C PHE A 122 -7.36 -4.07 11.89
N TYR A 123 -7.53 -3.13 12.82
CA TYR A 123 -8.30 -3.32 14.04
C TYR A 123 -8.85 -1.98 14.55
N GLY A 124 -9.79 -2.08 15.48
CA GLY A 124 -10.44 -0.93 16.11
C GLY A 124 -11.67 -0.45 15.35
N LYS A 125 -12.13 0.73 15.70
CA LYS A 125 -13.36 1.34 15.19
C LYS A 125 -13.20 2.84 15.06
N GLY A 126 -13.89 3.47 14.10
CA GLY A 126 -13.85 4.91 13.93
C GLY A 126 -15.00 5.47 13.11
N ILE A 127 -15.15 6.78 13.17
CA ILE A 127 -16.04 7.55 12.29
C ILE A 127 -15.21 8.45 11.39
N PHE A 128 -15.71 8.74 10.19
CA PHE A 128 -15.00 9.51 9.15
C PHE A 128 -15.74 10.80 8.76
N ASP A 129 -16.71 11.20 9.55
CA ASP A 129 -17.47 12.42 9.37
C ASP A 129 -17.60 13.13 10.73
N PRO A 130 -17.10 14.38 10.89
CA PRO A 130 -17.14 15.09 12.15
C PRO A 130 -18.56 15.43 12.61
N GLU A 131 -19.55 15.39 11.73
CA GLU A 131 -20.97 15.59 12.08
C GLU A 131 -21.63 14.33 12.64
N LYS A 132 -20.94 13.20 12.61
CA LYS A 132 -21.40 11.90 13.11
C LYS A 132 -20.96 11.65 14.54
N SER A 133 -21.59 10.67 15.20
CA SER A 133 -21.32 10.34 16.59
C SER A 133 -20.78 8.91 16.76
N ILE A 134 -19.71 8.78 17.54
CA ILE A 134 -19.17 7.47 17.93
C ILE A 134 -20.15 6.66 18.80
N GLU A 135 -21.15 7.32 19.39
CA GLU A 135 -22.22 6.66 20.18
C GLU A 135 -23.31 6.06 19.28
N ASN A 136 -23.39 6.47 18.02
CA ASN A 136 -24.34 5.91 17.07
C ASN A 136 -23.69 4.76 16.27
N PRO A 137 -24.10 3.49 16.51
CA PRO A 137 -23.47 2.35 15.83
C PRO A 137 -23.57 2.36 14.30
N LYS A 138 -24.51 3.13 13.72
CA LYS A 138 -24.68 3.24 12.26
C LYS A 138 -23.61 4.12 11.62
N ASP A 139 -22.97 4.98 12.40
CA ASP A 139 -21.95 5.91 11.93
C ASP A 139 -20.53 5.31 12.07
N VAL A 140 -20.39 4.24 12.85
CA VAL A 140 -19.10 3.64 13.20
C VAL A 140 -18.74 2.54 12.21
N PHE A 141 -17.52 2.64 11.67
CA PHE A 141 -16.91 1.63 10.84
C PHE A 141 -16.06 0.69 11.70
N ASP A 142 -16.16 -0.60 11.41
CA ASP A 142 -15.45 -1.66 12.12
C ASP A 142 -14.10 -2.02 11.46
N GLU A 143 -13.34 -2.87 12.12
CA GLU A 143 -12.11 -3.46 11.60
C GLU A 143 -12.33 -4.31 10.34
N ARG A 144 -11.24 -4.58 9.60
CA ARG A 144 -11.19 -5.42 8.40
C ARG A 144 -12.04 -4.91 7.24
N GLN A 145 -12.14 -3.60 7.14
CA GLN A 145 -12.83 -2.92 6.06
C GLN A 145 -11.87 -2.07 5.24
N ALA A 146 -12.00 -2.15 3.92
CA ALA A 146 -11.42 -1.19 3.00
C ALA A 146 -12.46 -0.09 2.74
N ILE A 147 -12.09 1.16 2.96
CA ILE A 147 -12.98 2.31 2.80
C ILE A 147 -12.38 3.23 1.76
N LEU A 148 -13.06 3.36 0.63
CA LEU A 148 -12.71 4.29 -0.45
C LEU A 148 -13.46 5.61 -0.23
N PHE A 149 -12.73 6.70 -0.21
CA PHE A 149 -13.29 8.04 -0.05
C PHE A 149 -13.61 8.69 -1.39
N GLY A 150 -14.60 9.58 -1.39
CA GLY A 150 -14.93 10.44 -2.51
C GLY A 150 -13.93 11.59 -2.68
N GLU A 151 -14.28 12.54 -3.55
CA GLU A 151 -13.50 13.74 -3.78
C GLU A 151 -13.43 14.61 -2.52
N GLY A 152 -12.27 15.15 -2.22
CA GLY A 152 -12.04 16.00 -1.06
C GLY A 152 -10.55 16.28 -0.84
N SER A 153 -10.25 17.32 -0.08
CA SER A 153 -8.89 17.73 0.23
C SER A 153 -8.44 17.36 1.65
N VAL A 154 -9.35 16.87 2.48
CA VAL A 154 -9.06 16.50 3.86
C VAL A 154 -9.71 15.17 4.19
N PHE A 155 -8.88 14.23 4.60
CA PHE A 155 -9.32 13.03 5.31
C PHE A 155 -9.38 13.33 6.80
N TRP A 156 -10.42 12.84 7.48
CA TRP A 156 -10.57 12.98 8.91
C TRP A 156 -11.09 11.67 9.52
N ILE A 157 -10.64 11.36 10.72
CA ILE A 157 -11.08 10.21 11.50
C ILE A 157 -11.12 10.55 13.00
N LYS A 158 -12.12 10.00 13.69
CA LYS A 158 -12.14 9.90 15.15
C LYS A 158 -12.22 8.44 15.57
N GLY A 159 -11.30 8.00 16.41
CA GLY A 159 -11.29 6.65 16.95
C GLY A 159 -12.43 6.44 17.95
N ALA A 160 -13.29 5.46 17.72
CA ALA A 160 -14.25 4.98 18.72
C ALA A 160 -13.61 3.94 19.66
N ALA A 161 -12.46 3.39 19.29
CA ALA A 161 -11.58 2.52 20.07
C ALA A 161 -10.14 2.79 19.63
N ASP A 162 -9.16 2.14 20.26
CA ASP A 162 -7.80 2.10 19.73
C ASP A 162 -7.85 1.46 18.34
N THR A 163 -7.35 2.18 17.34
CA THR A 163 -7.55 1.86 15.95
C THR A 163 -6.22 1.88 15.19
N ARG A 164 -6.02 0.92 14.30
CA ARG A 164 -4.90 0.93 13.35
C ARG A 164 -5.38 0.69 11.94
N PHE A 165 -4.88 1.51 11.04
CA PHE A 165 -5.20 1.42 9.62
C PHE A 165 -4.00 1.85 8.77
N ILE A 166 -3.98 1.40 7.54
CA ILE A 166 -3.14 1.98 6.50
C ILE A 166 -3.93 3.00 5.72
N LEU A 167 -3.29 4.12 5.37
CA LEU A 167 -3.82 5.14 4.48
C LEU A 167 -2.98 5.18 3.21
N LEU A 168 -3.66 5.17 2.08
CA LEU A 168 -3.05 5.24 0.76
C LEU A 168 -3.70 6.35 -0.03
N SER A 169 -2.85 7.22 -0.61
CA SER A 169 -3.29 8.30 -1.49
C SER A 169 -2.37 8.42 -2.68
N ALA A 170 -2.92 8.42 -3.89
CA ALA A 170 -2.16 8.61 -5.13
C ALA A 170 -3.05 9.13 -6.25
N LYS A 171 -2.46 9.81 -7.22
CA LYS A 171 -3.18 10.19 -8.45
C LYS A 171 -3.53 8.96 -9.28
N PRO A 172 -4.79 8.82 -9.72
CA PRO A 172 -5.21 7.69 -10.53
C PRO A 172 -4.54 7.73 -11.92
N ILE A 173 -4.10 6.57 -12.40
CA ILE A 173 -3.44 6.45 -13.71
C ILE A 173 -4.42 6.70 -14.86
N LYS A 174 -5.70 6.36 -14.70
CA LYS A 174 -6.78 6.53 -15.70
C LYS A 174 -6.48 5.83 -17.04
N GLU A 175 -5.83 4.69 -17.01
CA GLU A 175 -5.54 3.85 -18.17
C GLU A 175 -6.36 2.55 -18.13
N PRO A 176 -6.58 1.87 -19.26
CA PRO A 176 -7.23 0.56 -19.28
C PRO A 176 -6.47 -0.46 -18.42
N ILE A 177 -7.21 -1.38 -17.82
CA ILE A 177 -6.67 -2.45 -16.98
C ILE A 177 -7.17 -3.80 -17.51
N ALA A 178 -6.25 -4.70 -17.82
CA ALA A 178 -6.52 -6.12 -18.05
C ALA A 178 -5.81 -6.93 -16.96
N TRP A 179 -6.63 -7.52 -16.07
CA TRP A 179 -6.15 -8.28 -14.92
C TRP A 179 -6.52 -9.75 -15.05
N GLY A 180 -5.54 -10.63 -14.78
CA GLY A 180 -5.77 -12.07 -14.71
C GLY A 180 -4.74 -12.75 -13.79
N GLY A 181 -5.21 -13.41 -12.73
CA GLY A 181 -4.32 -14.03 -11.74
C GLY A 181 -3.31 -13.03 -11.18
N PRO A 182 -1.99 -13.33 -11.24
CA PRO A 182 -0.95 -12.46 -10.68
C PRO A 182 -0.48 -11.37 -11.68
N ILE A 183 -1.14 -11.19 -12.83
CA ILE A 183 -0.69 -10.31 -13.91
C ILE A 183 -1.65 -9.15 -14.11
N VAL A 184 -1.12 -7.92 -14.14
CA VAL A 184 -1.86 -6.70 -14.46
C VAL A 184 -1.15 -6.00 -15.62
N VAL A 185 -1.87 -5.83 -16.73
CA VAL A 185 -1.43 -5.15 -17.96
C VAL A 185 -2.53 -4.23 -18.48
N ASN A 186 -2.38 -3.63 -19.65
CA ASN A 186 -3.35 -2.67 -20.16
C ASN A 186 -4.37 -3.29 -21.13
N THR A 187 -4.01 -4.37 -21.84
CA THR A 187 -4.88 -5.00 -22.84
C THR A 187 -5.05 -6.51 -22.61
N ARG A 188 -6.11 -7.07 -23.18
CA ARG A 188 -6.33 -8.53 -23.14
C ARG A 188 -5.29 -9.31 -23.95
N GLU A 189 -4.80 -8.71 -25.00
CA GLU A 189 -3.75 -9.26 -25.86
C GLU A 189 -2.44 -9.39 -25.07
N GLU A 190 -2.04 -8.35 -24.35
CA GLU A 190 -0.87 -8.38 -23.45
C GLU A 190 -1.03 -9.43 -22.36
N LEU A 191 -2.23 -9.54 -21.75
CA LEU A 191 -2.50 -10.56 -20.74
C LEU A 191 -2.37 -11.99 -21.30
N LYS A 192 -2.90 -12.22 -22.51
CA LYS A 192 -2.78 -13.51 -23.19
C LYS A 192 -1.32 -13.84 -23.48
N LEU A 193 -0.57 -12.87 -23.99
CA LEU A 193 0.87 -13.03 -24.25
C LEU A 193 1.64 -13.39 -22.98
N ALA A 194 1.39 -12.69 -21.89
CA ALA A 194 2.05 -12.96 -20.61
C ALA A 194 1.80 -14.39 -20.10
N PHE A 195 0.56 -14.91 -20.25
CA PHE A 195 0.28 -16.31 -19.93
C PHE A 195 0.92 -17.31 -20.90
N GLU A 196 1.05 -16.97 -22.17
CA GLU A 196 1.78 -17.78 -23.15
C GLU A 196 3.27 -17.86 -22.79
N GLU A 197 3.87 -16.74 -22.43
CA GLU A 197 5.25 -16.65 -21.97
C GLU A 197 5.50 -17.45 -20.68
N LEU A 198 4.56 -17.42 -19.71
CA LEU A 198 4.64 -18.26 -18.51
C LEU A 198 4.66 -19.75 -18.87
N ARG A 199 3.79 -20.20 -19.79
CA ARG A 199 3.73 -21.60 -20.22
C ARG A 199 4.99 -22.04 -20.97
N ASN A 200 5.62 -21.12 -21.69
CA ASN A 200 6.81 -21.38 -22.50
C ASN A 200 8.13 -21.12 -21.75
N ASN A 201 8.07 -20.74 -20.45
CA ASN A 201 9.23 -20.36 -19.64
C ASN A 201 10.04 -19.18 -20.22
N THR A 202 9.37 -18.23 -20.89
CA THR A 202 9.96 -17.02 -21.48
C THR A 202 9.47 -15.73 -20.81
N PHE A 203 8.73 -15.86 -19.69
CA PHE A 203 8.13 -14.73 -18.97
C PHE A 203 9.18 -13.81 -18.34
N ILE A 204 10.24 -14.37 -17.75
CA ILE A 204 11.31 -13.59 -17.15
C ILE A 204 12.23 -13.05 -18.23
N LYS A 205 12.28 -11.71 -18.37
CA LYS A 205 13.00 -11.02 -19.45
C LYS A 205 14.43 -10.62 -19.10
N SER A 206 14.77 -10.53 -17.83
CA SER A 206 16.11 -10.12 -17.37
C SER A 206 16.70 -11.14 -16.42
N HIS A 207 17.94 -11.52 -16.66
CA HIS A 207 18.70 -12.40 -15.80
C HIS A 207 19.78 -11.68 -14.97
N ASP A 208 20.07 -10.41 -15.23
CA ASP A 208 21.15 -9.68 -14.60
C ASP A 208 20.77 -8.22 -14.32
N ILE A 209 20.17 -7.95 -13.15
CA ILE A 209 20.24 -6.59 -12.59
C ILE A 209 20.37 -6.72 -11.07
N ARG A 210 21.60 -6.59 -10.62
CA ARG A 210 21.90 -6.19 -9.23
C ARG A 210 21.81 -4.67 -9.20
N LEU A 211 20.87 -4.13 -8.40
CA LEU A 211 20.85 -2.73 -8.01
C LEU A 211 21.90 -2.46 -6.93
#